data_b4242bce9f8ce03f1d523308954dd037
#
_entry.id   b4242bce9f8ce03f1d523308954dd037
#
_cell.length_a   1.000
_cell.length_b   1.000
_cell.length_c   1.000
_cell.angle_alpha   90.00
_cell.angle_beta   90.00
_cell.angle_gamma   90.00
#
_symmetry.space_group_name_H-M   'P 1'
#
loop_
_entity.id
_entity.type
_entity.pdbx_description
1 polymer ?
#
loop_
_entity_poly.entity_id
_entity_poly.type
_entity_poly.pdbx_seq_one_letter_code
_entity_poly.pdbx_strand_id
1 'polypeptide(L)'
;MSVKLFFRTSPARVTTLAVDEGSRTSATLARILLASRHGVRPRIDVLPIGSGLGHTTADAVLLIGDRAIDSSGSAERAVGSFQLIWDLGDEWCRWTGLPFVFAVWAARDGIETGPLSRQLAGARDAGRANLAAIAAAEAAAHGLTVPQCLSYLRDNLHYDLGRQELAALEHFQRHAAALGLAPPPGQPRWESRGAAAVLASVPPTSTGTTAR
;
A
#
# COMPACT_ATOMS: atom_id res chain seq x y z
N MET A 1 0.55 4.08 -6.54
CA MET A 1 0.72 2.98 -7.49
C MET A 1 -0.51 2.07 -7.47
N SER A 2 -0.56 1.00 -6.66
CA SER A 2 -1.70 0.06 -6.59
C SER A 2 -2.58 0.23 -5.34
N VAL A 3 -2.35 1.27 -4.55
CA VAL A 3 -3.17 1.61 -3.37
C VAL A 3 -3.42 3.10 -3.38
N LYS A 4 -4.60 3.50 -3.85
CA LYS A 4 -4.94 4.90 -4.07
C LYS A 4 -6.18 5.32 -3.31
N LEU A 5 -6.15 6.53 -2.79
CA LEU A 5 -7.29 7.21 -2.19
C LEU A 5 -7.68 8.40 -3.07
N PHE A 6 -8.89 8.33 -3.62
CA PHE A 6 -9.47 9.32 -4.52
C PHE A 6 -10.40 10.23 -3.73
N PHE A 7 -10.27 11.55 -3.89
CA PHE A 7 -11.02 12.55 -3.13
C PHE A 7 -11.94 13.37 -4.04
N ARG A 8 -13.22 13.43 -3.68
CA ARG A 8 -14.21 14.36 -4.28
C ARG A 8 -14.20 15.74 -3.61
N THR A 9 -13.65 15.81 -2.39
CA THR A 9 -13.50 17.02 -1.59
C THR A 9 -12.10 17.12 -1.02
N SER A 10 -11.76 18.19 -0.33
CA SER A 10 -10.45 18.27 0.35
C SER A 10 -10.36 17.24 1.48
N PRO A 11 -9.17 16.67 1.77
CA PRO A 11 -9.00 15.67 2.83
C PRO A 11 -9.53 16.11 4.20
N ALA A 12 -9.45 17.39 4.54
CA ALA A 12 -9.96 17.94 5.80
C ALA A 12 -11.50 18.02 5.88
N ARG A 13 -12.19 17.77 4.78
CA ARG A 13 -13.66 17.82 4.69
C ARG A 13 -14.30 16.46 4.45
N VAL A 14 -13.53 15.39 4.46
CA VAL A 14 -14.03 14.03 4.23
C VAL A 14 -14.90 13.61 5.39
N THR A 15 -16.18 13.33 5.11
CA THR A 15 -17.17 12.81 6.07
C THR A 15 -17.50 11.35 5.82
N THR A 16 -17.33 10.88 4.58
CA THR A 16 -17.59 9.50 4.16
C THR A 16 -16.40 8.95 3.38
N LEU A 17 -16.00 7.73 3.73
CA LEU A 17 -14.90 7.00 3.10
C LEU A 17 -15.37 5.62 2.66
N ALA A 18 -15.48 5.40 1.35
CA ALA A 18 -15.70 4.08 0.79
C ALA A 18 -14.38 3.30 0.77
N VAL A 19 -14.36 2.13 1.38
CA VAL A 19 -13.17 1.28 1.46
C VAL A 19 -13.40 -0.03 0.74
N ASP A 20 -12.42 -0.46 -0.03
CA ASP A 20 -12.39 -1.76 -0.67
C ASP A 20 -12.56 -2.89 0.36
N GLU A 21 -13.56 -3.75 0.18
CA GLU A 21 -13.91 -4.84 1.09
C GLU A 21 -12.72 -5.77 1.39
N GLY A 22 -11.86 -6.01 0.40
CA GLY A 22 -10.66 -6.85 0.55
C GLY A 22 -9.49 -6.20 1.28
N SER A 23 -9.57 -4.89 1.60
CA SER A 23 -8.42 -4.12 2.07
C SER A 23 -8.48 -3.73 3.55
N ARG A 24 -7.88 -4.54 4.44
CA ARG A 24 -7.80 -4.21 5.87
C ARG A 24 -6.68 -3.22 6.17
N THR A 25 -5.48 -3.50 5.69
CA THR A 25 -4.28 -2.68 5.95
C THR A 25 -4.42 -1.30 5.33
N SER A 26 -4.82 -1.20 4.06
CA SER A 26 -4.94 0.08 3.36
C SER A 26 -6.10 0.93 3.89
N ALA A 27 -7.23 0.30 4.29
CA ALA A 27 -8.33 0.99 4.95
C ALA A 27 -7.90 1.60 6.29
N THR A 28 -7.10 0.85 7.08
CA THR A 28 -6.53 1.35 8.33
C THR A 28 -5.56 2.49 8.07
N LEU A 29 -4.69 2.38 7.06
CA LEU A 29 -3.74 3.43 6.68
C LEU A 29 -4.46 4.72 6.25
N ALA A 30 -5.49 4.62 5.41
CA ALA A 30 -6.28 5.78 4.99
C ALA A 30 -6.90 6.50 6.21
N ARG A 31 -7.46 5.74 7.17
CA ARG A 31 -8.03 6.30 8.41
C ARG A 31 -6.98 6.95 9.29
N ILE A 32 -5.78 6.36 9.41
CA ILE A 32 -4.66 6.94 10.16
C ILE A 32 -4.24 8.27 9.52
N LEU A 33 -4.01 8.31 8.20
CA LEU A 33 -3.59 9.52 7.50
C LEU A 33 -4.63 10.64 7.64
N LEU A 34 -5.91 10.33 7.44
CA LEU A 34 -6.99 11.31 7.59
C LEU A 34 -7.10 11.83 9.03
N ALA A 35 -7.04 10.96 10.03
CA ALA A 35 -7.14 11.36 11.43
C ALA A 35 -5.90 12.15 11.89
N SER A 36 -4.70 11.66 11.58
CA SER A 36 -3.46 12.25 12.11
C SER A 36 -3.06 13.54 11.42
N ARG A 37 -3.33 13.68 10.11
CA ARG A 37 -2.91 14.85 9.33
C ARG A 37 -4.00 15.91 9.15
N HIS A 38 -5.26 15.49 9.22
CA HIS A 38 -6.40 16.38 8.94
C HIS A 38 -7.44 16.42 10.05
N GLY A 39 -7.28 15.61 11.12
CA GLY A 39 -8.19 15.61 12.27
C GLY A 39 -9.58 15.01 11.97
N VAL A 40 -9.77 14.34 10.82
CA VAL A 40 -11.09 13.82 10.41
C VAL A 40 -11.20 12.31 10.60
N ARG A 41 -12.40 11.88 11.02
CA ARG A 41 -12.76 10.47 11.23
C ARG A 41 -14.04 10.16 10.44
N PRO A 42 -13.95 9.87 9.15
CA PRO A 42 -15.12 9.67 8.32
C PRO A 42 -15.89 8.40 8.70
N ARG A 43 -17.19 8.40 8.38
CA ARG A 43 -17.99 7.18 8.35
C ARG A 43 -17.45 6.28 7.24
N ILE A 44 -17.35 4.99 7.54
CA ILE A 44 -16.83 4.00 6.61
C ILE A 44 -18.00 3.32 5.89
N ASP A 45 -17.93 3.33 4.58
CA ASP A 45 -18.81 2.56 3.69
C ASP A 45 -17.99 1.44 3.03
N VAL A 46 -18.51 0.23 3.02
CA VAL A 46 -17.84 -0.90 2.36
C VAL A 46 -18.11 -0.82 0.86
N LEU A 47 -17.05 -0.85 0.08
CA LEU A 47 -17.12 -0.96 -1.37
C LEU A 47 -16.92 -2.43 -1.76
N PRO A 48 -17.94 -3.12 -2.30
CA PRO A 48 -17.84 -4.53 -2.65
C PRO A 48 -16.73 -4.83 -3.65
N ILE A 49 -16.17 -6.04 -3.60
CA ILE A 49 -15.19 -6.52 -4.55
C ILE A 49 -15.75 -6.41 -5.98
N GLY A 50 -14.96 -5.89 -6.91
CA GLY A 50 -15.40 -5.65 -8.30
C GLY A 50 -16.04 -4.28 -8.53
N SER A 51 -16.38 -3.53 -7.47
CA SER A 51 -16.87 -2.17 -7.60
C SER A 51 -15.73 -1.18 -7.88
N GLY A 52 -16.04 -0.10 -8.60
CA GLY A 52 -15.11 0.98 -8.91
C GLY A 52 -15.62 2.34 -8.45
N LEU A 53 -14.95 3.41 -8.86
CA LEU A 53 -15.20 4.79 -8.45
C LEU A 53 -16.64 5.28 -8.70
N GLY A 54 -17.32 4.74 -9.72
CA GLY A 54 -18.69 5.11 -10.08
C GLY A 54 -19.77 4.44 -9.22
N HIS A 55 -19.41 3.48 -8.36
CA HIS A 55 -20.39 2.73 -7.56
C HIS A 55 -20.64 3.33 -6.17
N THR A 56 -20.09 4.50 -5.89
CA THR A 56 -20.26 5.18 -4.60
C THR A 56 -20.25 6.69 -4.78
N THR A 57 -20.95 7.38 -3.91
CA THR A 57 -20.96 8.85 -3.80
C THR A 57 -20.15 9.36 -2.62
N ALA A 58 -19.38 8.49 -1.95
CA ALA A 58 -18.57 8.86 -0.81
C ALA A 58 -17.56 9.98 -1.16
N ASP A 59 -17.23 10.82 -0.17
CA ASP A 59 -16.30 11.94 -0.32
C ASP A 59 -14.89 11.49 -0.68
N ALA A 60 -14.49 10.30 -0.20
CA ALA A 60 -13.25 9.65 -0.57
C ALA A 60 -13.47 8.16 -0.87
N VAL A 61 -12.68 7.60 -1.78
CA VAL A 61 -12.79 6.20 -2.23
C VAL A 61 -11.42 5.57 -2.25
N LEU A 62 -11.26 4.48 -1.50
CA LEU A 62 -10.06 3.66 -1.48
C LEU A 62 -10.19 2.53 -2.49
N LEU A 63 -9.27 2.44 -3.43
CA LEU A 63 -9.10 1.29 -4.32
C LEU A 63 -7.72 0.67 -4.15
N ILE A 64 -7.66 -0.66 -4.33
CA ILE A 64 -6.41 -1.42 -4.28
C ILE A 64 -6.24 -2.32 -5.51
N GLY A 65 -5.00 -2.76 -5.74
CA GLY A 65 -4.64 -3.68 -6.82
C GLY A 65 -4.90 -3.10 -8.20
N ASP A 66 -5.29 -3.96 -9.14
CA ASP A 66 -5.49 -3.62 -10.55
C ASP A 66 -6.54 -2.50 -10.72
N ARG A 67 -7.58 -2.49 -9.89
CA ARG A 67 -8.59 -1.41 -9.90
C ARG A 67 -8.03 -0.03 -9.61
N ALA A 68 -6.97 0.06 -8.80
CA ALA A 68 -6.27 1.31 -8.53
C ALA A 68 -5.33 1.70 -9.68
N ILE A 69 -4.82 0.72 -10.44
CA ILE A 69 -3.97 0.94 -11.63
C ILE A 69 -4.84 1.40 -12.80
N ASP A 70 -5.88 0.65 -13.15
CA ASP A 70 -6.80 0.93 -14.25
C ASP A 70 -7.57 2.24 -14.08
N SER A 71 -7.85 2.63 -12.83
CA SER A 71 -8.58 3.86 -12.54
C SER A 71 -7.82 5.13 -12.95
N SER A 72 -6.52 5.03 -13.29
CA SER A 72 -5.78 6.16 -13.88
C SER A 72 -6.30 6.54 -15.28
N GLY A 73 -6.78 5.59 -16.08
CA GLY A 73 -7.42 5.85 -17.38
C GLY A 73 -8.95 6.03 -17.32
N SER A 74 -9.61 5.41 -16.34
CA SER A 74 -11.06 5.59 -16.10
C SER A 74 -11.35 6.77 -15.16
N ALA A 75 -10.40 7.15 -14.29
CA ALA A 75 -10.46 8.41 -13.55
C ALA A 75 -10.36 9.61 -14.46
N GLU A 76 -9.60 9.55 -15.58
CA GLU A 76 -9.63 10.60 -16.60
C GLU A 76 -11.01 10.74 -17.26
N ARG A 77 -11.78 9.68 -17.41
CA ARG A 77 -13.18 9.74 -17.86
C ARG A 77 -14.18 10.08 -16.74
N ALA A 78 -13.83 9.81 -15.47
CA ALA A 78 -14.55 10.27 -14.27
C ALA A 78 -13.97 11.57 -13.69
N VAL A 79 -13.01 12.19 -14.37
CA VAL A 79 -12.18 13.36 -13.99
C VAL A 79 -13.00 14.63 -13.67
N GLY A 80 -14.29 14.67 -13.94
CA GLY A 80 -15.13 15.74 -13.41
C GLY A 80 -15.45 15.66 -11.91
N SER A 81 -15.11 14.55 -11.22
CA SER A 81 -15.59 14.31 -9.85
C SER A 81 -14.51 14.15 -8.77
N PHE A 82 -13.23 13.96 -9.13
CA PHE A 82 -12.15 13.82 -8.15
C PHE A 82 -11.15 14.95 -8.24
N GLN A 83 -10.89 15.61 -7.11
CA GLN A 83 -10.03 16.81 -7.02
C GLN A 83 -8.58 16.44 -6.67
N LEU A 84 -8.38 15.29 -6.01
CA LEU A 84 -7.09 14.88 -5.51
C LEU A 84 -7.01 13.35 -5.47
N ILE A 85 -5.81 12.82 -5.71
CA ILE A 85 -5.51 11.39 -5.57
C ILE A 85 -4.25 11.26 -4.73
N TRP A 86 -4.33 10.44 -3.68
CA TRP A 86 -3.16 10.03 -2.90
C TRP A 86 -2.74 8.62 -3.29
N ASP A 87 -1.45 8.41 -3.48
CA ASP A 87 -0.84 7.10 -3.28
C ASP A 87 -0.57 6.96 -1.78
N LEU A 88 -1.18 5.96 -1.14
CA LEU A 88 -1.11 5.86 0.33
C LEU A 88 0.28 5.50 0.83
N GLY A 89 1.06 4.75 0.07
CA GLY A 89 2.44 4.46 0.40
C GLY A 89 3.30 5.72 0.39
N ASP A 90 3.17 6.53 -0.66
CA ASP A 90 3.89 7.80 -0.78
C ASP A 90 3.49 8.79 0.32
N GLU A 91 2.21 8.89 0.64
CA GLU A 91 1.73 9.79 1.69
C GLU A 91 2.25 9.37 3.09
N TRP A 92 2.33 8.07 3.35
CA TRP A 92 2.95 7.55 4.56
C TRP A 92 4.44 7.88 4.61
N CYS A 93 5.17 7.61 3.51
CA CYS A 93 6.61 7.89 3.42
C CYS A 93 6.91 9.39 3.62
N ARG A 94 6.13 10.28 2.98
CA ARG A 94 6.28 11.74 3.15
C ARG A 94 6.02 12.19 4.58
N TRP A 95 5.07 11.56 5.26
CA TRP A 95 4.70 11.95 6.62
C TRP A 95 5.67 11.41 7.67
N THR A 96 6.10 10.16 7.54
CA THR A 96 6.85 9.45 8.59
C THR A 96 8.35 9.32 8.31
N GLY A 97 8.77 9.48 7.07
CA GLY A 97 10.12 9.16 6.60
C GLY A 97 10.42 7.65 6.54
N LEU A 98 9.41 6.79 6.76
CA LEU A 98 9.54 5.33 6.78
C LEU A 98 8.83 4.70 5.58
N PRO A 99 9.31 3.55 5.07
CA PRO A 99 8.58 2.79 4.06
C PRO A 99 7.23 2.29 4.63
N PHE A 100 6.24 2.02 3.76
CA PHE A 100 5.01 1.38 4.22
C PHE A 100 4.98 -0.10 3.86
N VAL A 101 4.72 -0.96 4.84
CA VAL A 101 4.63 -2.41 4.66
C VAL A 101 3.17 -2.81 4.50
N PHE A 102 2.76 -3.11 3.27
CA PHE A 102 1.38 -3.48 2.95
C PHE A 102 1.04 -4.92 3.33
N ALA A 103 2.01 -5.83 3.20
CA ALA A 103 1.83 -7.25 3.51
C ALA A 103 3.14 -7.89 3.97
N VAL A 104 3.02 -8.93 4.80
CA VAL A 104 4.13 -9.77 5.25
C VAL A 104 3.69 -11.23 5.27
N TRP A 105 4.64 -12.14 5.14
CA TRP A 105 4.40 -13.52 5.48
C TRP A 105 4.31 -13.65 7.01
N ALA A 106 3.26 -14.30 7.48
CA ALA A 106 3.05 -14.54 8.91
C ALA A 106 2.75 -16.02 9.15
N ALA A 107 3.34 -16.58 10.19
CA ALA A 107 3.04 -17.92 10.67
C ALA A 107 2.32 -17.86 12.02
N ARG A 108 1.53 -18.88 12.31
CA ARG A 108 0.93 -19.05 13.64
C ARG A 108 2.01 -19.46 14.64
N ASP A 109 1.81 -19.08 15.91
CA ASP A 109 2.68 -19.52 16.98
C ASP A 109 2.77 -21.04 17.03
N GLY A 110 3.96 -21.56 17.31
CA GLY A 110 4.24 -23.00 17.41
C GLY A 110 4.52 -23.70 16.08
N ILE A 111 4.45 -22.99 14.94
CA ILE A 111 4.85 -23.56 13.65
C ILE A 111 6.37 -23.40 13.46
N GLU A 112 7.05 -24.48 13.05
CA GLU A 112 8.44 -24.40 12.64
C GLU A 112 8.53 -23.71 11.29
N THR A 113 9.09 -22.50 11.26
CA THR A 113 9.14 -21.65 10.07
C THR A 113 10.46 -21.76 9.29
N GLY A 114 11.52 -22.27 9.89
CA GLY A 114 12.87 -22.26 9.32
C GLY A 114 12.99 -22.80 7.87
N PRO A 115 12.49 -24.03 7.57
CA PRO A 115 12.51 -24.55 6.21
C PRO A 115 11.68 -23.72 5.25
N LEU A 116 10.46 -23.29 5.66
CA LEU A 116 9.54 -22.49 4.85
C LEU A 116 10.11 -21.10 4.58
N SER A 117 10.69 -20.43 5.57
CA SER A 117 11.33 -19.13 5.42
C SER A 117 12.45 -19.17 4.38
N ARG A 118 13.27 -20.24 4.36
CA ARG A 118 14.33 -20.41 3.37
C ARG A 118 13.75 -20.58 1.95
N GLN A 119 12.69 -21.37 1.79
CA GLN A 119 12.02 -21.57 0.50
C GLN A 119 11.41 -20.28 -0.03
N LEU A 120 10.71 -19.52 0.82
CA LEU A 120 10.11 -18.24 0.46
C LEU A 120 11.19 -17.19 0.12
N ALA A 121 12.29 -17.14 0.87
CA ALA A 121 13.42 -16.28 0.55
C ALA A 121 14.05 -16.64 -0.80
N GLY A 122 14.25 -17.94 -1.08
CA GLY A 122 14.74 -18.40 -2.37
C GLY A 122 13.80 -18.05 -3.53
N ALA A 123 12.48 -18.19 -3.34
CA ALA A 123 11.49 -17.81 -4.35
C ALA A 123 11.50 -16.29 -4.61
N ARG A 124 11.58 -15.47 -3.55
CA ARG A 124 11.75 -14.01 -3.66
C ARG A 124 12.99 -13.66 -4.48
N ASP A 125 14.14 -14.25 -4.14
CA ASP A 125 15.41 -13.93 -4.79
C ASP A 125 15.41 -14.35 -6.26
N ALA A 126 14.82 -15.52 -6.58
CA ALA A 126 14.59 -15.94 -7.95
C ALA A 126 13.65 -14.99 -8.70
N GLY A 127 12.58 -14.52 -8.07
CA GLY A 127 11.68 -13.53 -8.65
C GLY A 127 12.40 -12.20 -8.95
N ARG A 128 13.18 -11.69 -8.01
CA ARG A 128 13.98 -10.45 -8.19
C ARG A 128 15.00 -10.57 -9.33
N ALA A 129 15.62 -11.73 -9.49
CA ALA A 129 16.54 -11.98 -10.59
C ALA A 129 15.84 -12.03 -11.96
N ASN A 130 14.53 -12.23 -12.01
CA ASN A 130 13.74 -12.43 -13.23
C ASN A 130 12.68 -11.34 -13.48
N LEU A 131 12.77 -10.17 -12.85
CA LEU A 131 11.75 -9.10 -12.97
C LEU A 131 11.41 -8.72 -14.41
N ALA A 132 12.41 -8.69 -15.31
CA ALA A 132 12.18 -8.36 -16.71
C ALA A 132 11.33 -9.42 -17.44
N ALA A 133 11.59 -10.71 -17.18
CA ALA A 133 10.80 -11.80 -17.76
C ALA A 133 9.37 -11.83 -17.19
N ILE A 134 9.22 -11.59 -15.88
CA ILE A 134 7.92 -11.47 -15.22
C ILE A 134 7.13 -10.29 -15.81
N ALA A 135 7.76 -9.11 -15.95
CA ALA A 135 7.11 -7.95 -16.53
C ALA A 135 6.66 -8.20 -17.98
N ALA A 136 7.48 -8.90 -18.78
CA ALA A 136 7.12 -9.25 -20.16
C ALA A 136 5.92 -10.22 -20.24
N ALA A 137 5.80 -11.13 -19.27
CA ALA A 137 4.70 -12.10 -19.23
C ALA A 137 3.38 -11.48 -18.72
N GLU A 138 3.46 -10.60 -17.72
CA GLU A 138 2.29 -10.16 -16.94
C GLU A 138 1.74 -8.80 -17.37
N ALA A 139 2.52 -7.94 -18.02
CA ALA A 139 2.14 -6.57 -18.31
C ALA A 139 0.79 -6.44 -19.02
N ALA A 140 0.56 -7.25 -20.06
CA ALA A 140 -0.67 -7.17 -20.86
C ALA A 140 -1.93 -7.55 -20.05
N ALA A 141 -1.82 -8.54 -19.16
CA ALA A 141 -2.93 -8.99 -18.31
C ALA A 141 -3.39 -7.90 -17.33
N HIS A 142 -2.50 -6.97 -16.97
CA HIS A 142 -2.75 -5.85 -16.05
C HIS A 142 -2.95 -4.50 -16.78
N GLY A 143 -3.14 -4.50 -18.10
CA GLY A 143 -3.33 -3.27 -18.87
C GLY A 143 -2.11 -2.34 -18.89
N LEU A 144 -0.91 -2.87 -18.61
CA LEU A 144 0.34 -2.11 -18.54
C LEU A 144 1.21 -2.38 -19.78
N THR A 145 2.08 -1.43 -20.11
CA THR A 145 3.22 -1.72 -20.97
C THR A 145 4.32 -2.45 -20.18
N VAL A 146 5.17 -3.23 -20.87
CA VAL A 146 6.29 -3.93 -20.23
C VAL A 146 7.20 -2.98 -19.42
N PRO A 147 7.59 -1.79 -19.92
CA PRO A 147 8.36 -0.83 -19.13
C PRO A 147 7.64 -0.34 -17.86
N GLN A 148 6.32 -0.10 -17.91
CA GLN A 148 5.53 0.29 -16.75
C GLN A 148 5.47 -0.82 -15.71
N CYS A 149 5.22 -2.07 -16.14
CA CYS A 149 5.21 -3.23 -15.27
C CYS A 149 6.58 -3.47 -14.63
N LEU A 150 7.67 -3.38 -15.39
CA LEU A 150 9.03 -3.53 -14.87
C LEU A 150 9.38 -2.44 -13.87
N SER A 151 9.05 -1.18 -14.16
CA SER A 151 9.26 -0.06 -13.22
C SER A 151 8.45 -0.27 -11.93
N TYR A 152 7.20 -0.71 -12.05
CA TYR A 152 6.39 -1.04 -10.89
C TYR A 152 7.05 -2.10 -10.00
N LEU A 153 7.46 -3.23 -10.59
CA LEU A 153 8.06 -4.35 -9.85
C LEU A 153 9.43 -4.00 -9.26
N ARG A 154 10.25 -3.20 -9.96
CA ARG A 154 11.63 -2.90 -9.58
C ARG A 154 11.75 -1.69 -8.66
N ASP A 155 10.99 -0.62 -8.97
CA ASP A 155 11.22 0.71 -8.37
C ASP A 155 10.19 1.03 -7.27
N ASN A 156 9.02 0.38 -7.29
CA ASN A 156 7.94 0.66 -6.34
C ASN A 156 7.74 -0.43 -5.29
N LEU A 157 8.25 -1.64 -5.53
CA LEU A 157 8.14 -2.75 -4.59
C LEU A 157 9.47 -3.03 -3.91
N HIS A 158 9.43 -3.15 -2.59
CA HIS A 158 10.55 -3.57 -1.78
C HIS A 158 10.24 -4.95 -1.19
N TYR A 159 11.11 -5.92 -1.44
CA TYR A 159 10.86 -7.33 -1.11
C TYR A 159 11.58 -7.81 0.15
N ASP A 160 12.30 -6.94 0.84
CA ASP A 160 13.04 -7.25 2.04
C ASP A 160 12.40 -6.61 3.27
N LEU A 161 12.35 -7.33 4.37
CA LEU A 161 11.90 -6.82 5.66
C LEU A 161 13.12 -6.47 6.51
N GLY A 162 13.62 -5.25 6.35
CA GLY A 162 14.76 -4.72 7.08
C GLY A 162 14.38 -3.95 8.34
N ARG A 163 15.33 -3.22 8.90
CA ARG A 163 15.12 -2.43 10.13
C ARG A 163 14.11 -1.31 9.95
N GLN A 164 14.11 -0.66 8.78
CA GLN A 164 13.19 0.44 8.49
C GLN A 164 11.76 -0.06 8.33
N GLU A 165 11.56 -1.19 7.67
CA GLU A 165 10.28 -1.84 7.48
C GLU A 165 9.70 -2.32 8.82
N LEU A 166 10.53 -2.89 9.72
CA LEU A 166 10.12 -3.28 11.06
C LEU A 166 9.72 -2.05 11.91
N ALA A 167 10.52 -0.98 11.88
CA ALA A 167 10.17 0.28 12.53
C ALA A 167 8.87 0.89 12.00
N ALA A 168 8.65 0.77 10.68
CA ALA A 168 7.42 1.22 10.02
C ALA A 168 6.20 0.42 10.49
N LEU A 169 6.33 -0.91 10.60
CA LEU A 169 5.26 -1.78 11.13
C LEU A 169 4.89 -1.41 12.55
N GLU A 170 5.88 -1.22 13.43
CA GLU A 170 5.64 -0.79 14.81
C GLU A 170 4.97 0.60 14.87
N HIS A 171 5.41 1.52 14.01
CA HIS A 171 4.84 2.86 13.93
C HIS A 171 3.37 2.80 13.47
N PHE A 172 3.08 2.01 12.43
CA PHE A 172 1.72 1.79 11.94
C PHE A 172 0.82 1.17 13.01
N GLN A 173 1.30 0.14 13.72
CA GLN A 173 0.55 -0.54 14.77
C GLN A 173 0.21 0.42 15.93
N ARG A 174 1.15 1.28 16.34
CA ARG A 174 0.90 2.30 17.38
C ARG A 174 -0.21 3.27 16.97
N HIS A 175 -0.17 3.77 15.73
CA HIS A 175 -1.21 4.65 15.22
C HIS A 175 -2.58 3.96 15.11
N ALA A 176 -2.59 2.72 14.62
CA ALA A 176 -3.81 1.91 14.53
C ALA A 176 -4.42 1.67 15.92
N ALA A 177 -3.60 1.33 16.92
CA ALA A 177 -4.04 1.13 18.30
C ALA A 177 -4.56 2.42 18.94
N ALA A 178 -3.89 3.56 18.72
CA ALA A 178 -4.31 4.86 19.24
C ALA A 178 -5.68 5.31 18.68
N LEU A 179 -6.05 4.82 17.49
CA LEU A 179 -7.35 5.05 16.88
C LEU A 179 -8.38 3.95 17.18
N GLY A 180 -8.02 2.93 17.98
CA GLY A 180 -8.89 1.79 18.28
C GLY A 180 -9.13 0.86 17.06
N LEU A 181 -8.24 0.87 16.05
CA LEU A 181 -8.36 0.09 14.82
C LEU A 181 -7.66 -1.25 14.90
N ALA A 182 -6.79 -1.44 15.88
CA ALA A 182 -6.07 -2.65 16.18
C ALA A 182 -5.84 -2.77 17.68
N PRO A 183 -5.61 -3.97 18.23
CA PRO A 183 -5.14 -4.11 19.60
C PRO A 183 -3.78 -3.41 19.77
N PRO A 184 -3.40 -3.07 21.00
CA PRO A 184 -2.05 -2.59 21.27
C PRO A 184 -1.01 -3.51 20.69
N PRO A 185 0.13 -2.98 20.19
CA PRO A 185 1.16 -3.82 19.61
C PRO A 185 1.64 -4.85 20.64
N GLY A 186 1.45 -6.13 20.30
CA GLY A 186 2.15 -7.23 20.99
C GLY A 186 3.62 -7.19 20.59
N GLN A 187 4.43 -8.07 21.21
CA GLN A 187 5.80 -8.28 20.73
C GLN A 187 5.79 -9.37 19.64
N PRO A 188 5.72 -9.02 18.35
CA PRO A 188 5.85 -10.03 17.30
C PRO A 188 7.27 -10.60 17.36
N ARG A 189 7.40 -11.91 17.22
CA ARG A 189 8.70 -12.55 17.05
C ARG A 189 9.09 -12.44 15.58
N TRP A 190 10.06 -11.60 15.28
CA TRP A 190 10.59 -11.47 13.92
C TRP A 190 11.74 -12.45 13.74
N GLU A 191 11.67 -13.34 12.77
CA GLU A 191 12.83 -14.08 12.31
C GLU A 191 13.72 -13.13 11.50
N SER A 192 14.79 -12.64 12.12
CA SER A 192 15.66 -11.58 11.58
C SER A 192 16.59 -12.03 10.44
N ARG A 193 16.49 -13.27 9.96
CA ARG A 193 17.28 -13.78 8.83
C ARG A 193 16.35 -14.42 7.80
N GLY A 194 16.04 -13.68 6.73
CA GLY A 194 15.34 -14.20 5.56
C GLY A 194 13.83 -13.99 5.52
N ALA A 195 13.24 -13.17 6.39
CA ALA A 195 11.84 -12.82 6.28
C ALA A 195 11.58 -12.12 4.93
N ALA A 196 10.76 -12.73 4.08
CA ALA A 196 10.32 -12.12 2.84
C ALA A 196 9.19 -11.15 3.16
N ALA A 197 9.43 -9.85 2.99
CA ALA A 197 8.35 -8.87 2.92
C ALA A 197 7.80 -8.85 1.50
N VAL A 198 6.51 -8.82 1.37
CA VAL A 198 5.85 -8.61 0.07
C VAL A 198 5.19 -7.24 0.13
N LEU A 199 5.70 -6.31 -0.66
CA LEU A 199 5.16 -4.97 -0.89
C LEU A 199 5.42 -3.94 0.23
N ALA A 200 6.58 -3.29 0.18
CA ALA A 200 6.79 -1.99 0.80
C ALA A 200 6.96 -0.92 -0.29
N SER A 201 6.34 0.24 -0.15
CA SER A 201 6.67 1.38 -1.01
C SER A 201 7.95 2.05 -0.51
N VAL A 202 8.85 2.36 -1.42
CA VAL A 202 10.11 3.07 -1.14
C VAL A 202 9.85 4.57 -1.31
N PRO A 203 10.37 5.43 -0.40
CA PRO A 203 10.28 6.87 -0.61
C PRO A 203 11.01 7.27 -1.90
N PRO A 204 10.51 8.26 -2.64
CA PRO A 204 11.20 8.76 -3.82
C PRO A 204 12.61 9.22 -3.42
N THR A 205 13.62 8.70 -4.09
CA THR A 205 14.99 9.20 -3.96
C THR A 205 14.97 10.69 -4.28
N SER A 206 15.35 11.52 -3.32
CA SER A 206 15.56 12.95 -3.56
C SER A 206 16.70 13.08 -4.56
N THR A 207 16.37 13.26 -5.84
CA THR A 207 17.31 13.80 -6.82
C THR A 207 17.63 15.23 -6.36
N GLY A 208 18.79 15.39 -5.73
CA GLY A 208 19.32 16.69 -5.36
C GLY A 208 19.49 17.55 -6.62
N THR A 209 18.56 18.46 -6.82
CA THR A 209 18.79 19.58 -7.71
C THR A 209 19.75 20.52 -7.00
N THR A 210 21.02 20.39 -7.32
CA THR A 210 22.02 21.42 -7.03
C THR A 210 21.70 22.59 -7.96
N ALA A 211 20.96 23.57 -7.46
CA ALA A 211 20.84 24.86 -8.14
C ALA A 211 22.18 25.58 -7.98
N ARG A 212 22.78 25.94 -9.11
CA ARG A 212 23.75 27.03 -9.21
C ARG A 212 23.01 28.34 -9.41
#